data_9998d80a331f8d7dfa876dc96ccdfa3b
#
_entry.id   9998d80a331f8d7dfa876dc96ccdfa3b
#
_cell.length_a   1.000
_cell.length_b   1.000
_cell.length_c   1.000
_cell.angle_alpha   90.00
_cell.angle_beta   90.00
_cell.angle_gamma   90.00
#
_symmetry.space_group_name_H-M   'P 1'
#
loop_
_entity.id
_entity.type
_entity.pdbx_description
1 polymer ?
#
loop_
_entity_poly.entity_id
_entity_poly.type
_entity_poly.pdbx_seq_one_letter_code
_entity_poly.pdbx_strand_id
1 'polypeptide(L)'
;DCLLSRGLGDVYKRQLQIQPIPGAEQASWLERTIRQGLAPHSKERDAQVISSHYDVGNDFYELFLGDSMAYTCAYYPTPDATLDEAQENKFRLVFEKMNLKPGDKHLDVGCGWGSMVRYAARQGVKSLGVTLSKEQAEWAQAKIKEEGLEDLAEVRFLDYRDITETGFDGISSIGLLEHIGVKNFASYFEFLADKLRPGGVMVNHCITYPDNHKTPQGDFINRYIFPDGELTGSGTIIYEMQDHGFEVFHEENIRFDYMRTLHDWCETVSYTHLTLPTK
;
A
#
# COMPACT_ATOMS: atom_id res chain seq x y z
N ASP A 1 -11.39 18.35 17.70
CA ASP A 1 -12.81 17.98 17.86
C ASP A 1 -13.55 17.70 16.55
N CYS A 2 -12.95 17.25 15.50
CA CYS A 2 -13.71 17.31 14.28
C CYS A 2 -13.59 16.14 13.30
N LEU A 3 -12.47 15.51 13.15
CA LEU A 3 -12.28 14.56 12.05
C LEU A 3 -12.62 13.11 12.43
N LEU A 4 -12.49 12.75 13.70
CA LEU A 4 -12.76 11.40 14.18
C LEU A 4 -14.24 11.11 14.42
N SER A 5 -15.06 12.13 14.71
CA SER A 5 -16.50 11.98 15.00
C SER A 5 -17.39 11.94 13.75
N ARG A 6 -16.88 12.35 12.59
CA ARG A 6 -17.64 12.43 11.33
C ARG A 6 -17.23 11.46 10.24
N GLY A 7 -16.25 10.60 10.51
CA GLY A 7 -15.76 9.60 9.55
C GLY A 7 -15.03 10.21 8.33
N LEU A 8 -14.06 9.48 7.82
CA LEU A 8 -13.31 9.78 6.59
C LEU A 8 -14.21 10.20 5.41
N GLY A 9 -15.45 9.69 5.34
CA GLY A 9 -16.42 9.99 4.30
C GLY A 9 -16.86 11.46 4.20
N ASP A 10 -16.81 12.22 5.30
CA ASP A 10 -17.24 13.64 5.27
C ASP A 10 -16.11 14.59 4.85
N VAL A 11 -14.88 14.24 5.12
CA VAL A 11 -13.70 14.99 4.62
C VAL A 11 -13.63 14.88 3.10
N TYR A 12 -13.78 13.68 2.56
CA TYR A 12 -13.82 13.45 1.11
C TYR A 12 -15.02 14.10 0.43
N LYS A 13 -16.20 14.08 1.04
CA LYS A 13 -17.41 14.72 0.48
C LYS A 13 -17.30 16.24 0.36
N ARG A 14 -16.54 16.90 1.21
CA ARG A 14 -16.32 18.36 1.13
C ARG A 14 -15.27 18.74 0.09
N GLN A 15 -14.30 17.87 -0.17
CA GLN A 15 -13.26 18.11 -1.17
C GLN A 15 -13.71 17.76 -2.60
N LEU A 16 -14.61 16.79 -2.75
CA LEU A 16 -15.13 16.36 -4.04
C LEU A 16 -16.48 17.03 -4.40
N GLN A 17 -16.59 18.35 -4.33
CA GLN A 17 -17.49 19.09 -5.20
C GLN A 17 -16.94 19.13 -6.64
N ILE A 18 -16.35 18.03 -7.09
CA ILE A 18 -16.00 17.84 -8.49
C ILE A 18 -17.30 17.47 -9.20
N GLN A 19 -17.74 18.34 -10.09
CA GLN A 19 -18.81 17.98 -11.02
C GLN A 19 -18.36 16.76 -11.82
N PRO A 20 -19.25 15.76 -12.03
CA PRO A 20 -18.91 14.60 -12.83
C PRO A 20 -18.39 15.05 -14.19
N ILE A 21 -17.23 14.53 -14.61
CA ILE A 21 -16.70 14.79 -15.95
C ILE A 21 -17.74 14.26 -16.94
N PRO A 22 -18.30 15.11 -17.84
CA PRO A 22 -19.25 14.65 -18.83
C PRO A 22 -18.60 13.58 -19.71
N GLY A 23 -19.18 12.38 -19.72
CA GLY A 23 -18.67 11.22 -20.47
C GLY A 23 -18.15 10.06 -19.62
N ALA A 24 -17.86 10.27 -18.34
CA ALA A 24 -17.43 9.19 -17.41
C ALA A 24 -18.53 8.14 -17.15
N GLU A 25 -19.79 8.46 -17.44
CA GLU A 25 -20.90 7.52 -17.22
C GLU A 25 -21.03 6.43 -18.29
N GLN A 26 -20.53 6.65 -19.52
CA GLN A 26 -20.71 5.69 -20.61
C GLN A 26 -19.66 4.57 -20.66
N ALA A 27 -18.46 4.78 -20.16
CA ALA A 27 -17.46 3.71 -20.00
C ALA A 27 -17.87 2.68 -18.93
N SER A 28 -18.76 3.06 -18.03
CA SER A 28 -19.01 2.34 -16.78
C SER A 28 -19.83 1.05 -16.88
N TRP A 29 -20.71 0.86 -17.89
CA TRP A 29 -21.57 -0.34 -17.88
C TRP A 29 -20.87 -1.59 -18.42
N LEU A 30 -20.06 -1.43 -19.47
CA LEU A 30 -19.28 -2.54 -20.03
C LEU A 30 -18.20 -3.00 -19.05
N GLU A 31 -17.51 -2.04 -18.42
CA GLU A 31 -16.55 -2.30 -17.35
C GLU A 31 -17.22 -2.94 -16.12
N ARG A 32 -18.42 -2.48 -15.73
CA ARG A 32 -19.20 -3.12 -14.66
C ARG A 32 -19.61 -4.54 -15.01
N THR A 33 -20.01 -4.80 -16.25
CA THR A 33 -20.42 -6.14 -16.68
C THR A 33 -19.23 -7.10 -16.72
N ILE A 34 -18.06 -6.62 -17.16
CA ILE A 34 -16.81 -7.40 -17.12
C ILE A 34 -16.37 -7.62 -15.67
N ARG A 35 -16.37 -6.59 -14.83
CA ARG A 35 -16.05 -6.69 -13.41
C ARG A 35 -16.98 -7.62 -12.63
N GLN A 36 -18.28 -7.62 -12.94
CA GLN A 36 -19.28 -8.52 -12.33
C GLN A 36 -19.14 -9.98 -12.78
N GLY A 37 -18.47 -10.23 -13.92
CA GLY A 37 -18.20 -11.58 -14.41
C GLY A 37 -17.00 -12.28 -13.79
N LEU A 38 -16.09 -11.52 -13.15
CA LEU A 38 -14.91 -12.08 -12.50
C LEU A 38 -15.14 -12.29 -11.00
N ALA A 39 -14.66 -13.39 -10.48
CA ALA A 39 -14.74 -13.65 -9.03
C ALA A 39 -13.96 -12.57 -8.25
N PRO A 40 -14.53 -12.01 -7.15
CA PRO A 40 -13.82 -11.08 -6.28
C PRO A 40 -12.47 -11.66 -5.85
N HIS A 41 -11.41 -10.86 -5.89
CA HIS A 41 -10.04 -11.24 -5.56
C HIS A 41 -9.49 -12.41 -6.41
N SER A 42 -9.94 -12.54 -7.68
CA SER A 42 -9.25 -13.34 -8.67
C SER A 42 -8.05 -12.56 -9.23
N LYS A 43 -7.05 -13.26 -9.76
CA LYS A 43 -5.84 -12.67 -10.32
C LYS A 43 -6.15 -11.62 -11.40
N GLU A 44 -7.09 -11.93 -12.30
CA GLU A 44 -7.53 -11.05 -13.37
C GLU A 44 -8.28 -9.82 -12.86
N ARG A 45 -9.09 -9.99 -11.81
CA ARG A 45 -9.83 -8.89 -11.20
C ARG A 45 -8.93 -7.98 -10.38
N ASP A 46 -8.01 -8.52 -9.59
CA ASP A 46 -7.04 -7.75 -8.82
C ASP A 46 -6.21 -6.84 -9.75
N ALA A 47 -5.74 -7.38 -10.88
CA ALA A 47 -5.00 -6.61 -11.88
C ALA A 47 -5.83 -5.46 -12.46
N GLN A 48 -7.12 -5.67 -12.76
CA GLN A 48 -8.00 -4.63 -13.30
C GLN A 48 -8.32 -3.55 -12.26
N VAL A 49 -8.57 -3.93 -11.01
CA VAL A 49 -8.90 -3.00 -9.93
C VAL A 49 -7.71 -2.11 -9.61
N ILE A 50 -6.53 -2.69 -9.46
CA ILE A 50 -5.31 -1.93 -9.13
C ILE A 50 -4.92 -1.02 -10.29
N SER A 51 -4.89 -1.49 -11.53
CA SER A 51 -4.61 -0.68 -12.71
C SER A 51 -5.57 0.53 -12.77
N SER A 52 -6.88 0.31 -12.67
CA SER A 52 -7.86 1.40 -12.74
C SER A 52 -7.78 2.43 -11.60
N HIS A 53 -7.24 2.05 -10.46
CA HIS A 53 -7.09 2.95 -9.31
C HIS A 53 -5.85 3.84 -9.43
N TYR A 54 -4.75 3.29 -9.93
CA TYR A 54 -3.47 4.01 -10.03
C TYR A 54 -3.23 4.66 -11.41
N ASP A 55 -4.08 4.41 -12.41
CA ASP A 55 -4.02 5.04 -13.76
C ASP A 55 -4.43 6.53 -13.78
N VAL A 56 -4.61 7.16 -12.63
CA VAL A 56 -4.81 8.64 -12.52
C VAL A 56 -3.54 9.41 -12.92
N GLY A 57 -2.40 8.72 -12.98
CA GLY A 57 -1.10 9.27 -13.35
C GLY A 57 -0.21 9.60 -12.16
N ASN A 58 1.09 9.36 -12.31
CA ASN A 58 2.08 9.62 -11.26
C ASN A 58 2.12 11.09 -10.85
N ASP A 59 1.94 12.01 -11.82
CA ASP A 59 1.93 13.47 -11.58
C ASP A 59 0.90 13.89 -10.52
N PHE A 60 -0.25 13.21 -10.46
CA PHE A 60 -1.26 13.48 -9.43
C PHE A 60 -0.76 13.06 -8.04
N TYR A 61 -0.15 11.88 -7.93
CA TYR A 61 0.34 11.38 -6.64
C TYR A 61 1.57 12.17 -6.16
N GLU A 62 2.44 12.62 -7.04
CA GLU A 62 3.58 13.49 -6.73
C GLU A 62 3.16 14.81 -6.07
N LEU A 63 1.94 15.30 -6.34
CA LEU A 63 1.44 16.52 -5.75
C LEU A 63 1.26 16.47 -4.22
N PHE A 64 1.07 15.29 -3.63
CA PHE A 64 0.73 15.22 -2.20
C PHE A 64 1.42 14.09 -1.41
N LEU A 65 2.03 13.11 -2.08
CA LEU A 65 2.68 12.00 -1.38
C LEU A 65 4.12 12.33 -0.93
N GLY A 66 4.69 13.45 -1.40
CA GLY A 66 6.07 13.82 -1.16
C GLY A 66 7.07 12.96 -1.96
N ASP A 67 8.36 13.14 -1.68
CA ASP A 67 9.46 12.52 -2.43
C ASP A 67 9.45 10.99 -2.33
N SER A 68 8.90 10.46 -1.27
CA SER A 68 8.82 9.02 -1.06
C SER A 68 7.81 8.31 -1.96
N MET A 69 6.78 9.01 -2.43
CA MET A 69 5.64 8.42 -3.14
C MET A 69 4.94 7.30 -2.35
N ALA A 70 4.97 7.38 -1.01
CA ALA A 70 4.37 6.36 -0.15
C ALA A 70 2.90 6.67 0.14
N TYR A 71 1.99 5.90 -0.45
CA TYR A 71 0.54 6.05 -0.24
C TYR A 71 0.04 5.15 0.93
N THR A 72 0.77 5.20 2.04
CA THR A 72 0.49 4.44 3.26
C THR A 72 0.81 5.26 4.50
N CYS A 73 0.33 4.83 5.67
CA CYS A 73 0.58 5.49 6.94
C CYS A 73 2.09 5.76 7.15
N ALA A 74 2.44 6.99 7.46
CA ALA A 74 3.78 7.37 7.91
C ALA A 74 3.95 7.05 9.42
N TYR A 75 5.17 7.12 9.94
CA TYR A 75 5.47 6.94 11.36
C TYR A 75 6.28 8.13 11.89
N TYR A 76 5.62 8.99 12.64
CA TYR A 76 6.17 10.28 13.04
C TYR A 76 7.10 10.16 14.25
N PRO A 77 8.40 10.45 14.10
CA PRO A 77 9.36 10.33 15.23
C PRO A 77 9.17 11.43 16.26
N THR A 78 8.66 12.59 15.85
CA THR A 78 8.42 13.75 16.73
C THR A 78 7.14 14.49 16.30
N PRO A 79 6.56 15.34 17.18
CA PRO A 79 5.42 16.17 16.82
C PRO A 79 5.66 17.12 15.65
N ASP A 80 6.87 17.56 15.43
CA ASP A 80 7.22 18.56 14.41
C ASP A 80 7.78 17.93 13.11
N ALA A 81 7.85 16.59 13.03
CA ALA A 81 8.37 15.91 11.85
C ALA A 81 7.48 16.17 10.62
N THR A 82 8.11 16.37 9.48
CA THR A 82 7.45 16.48 8.17
C THR A 82 6.93 15.12 7.70
N LEU A 83 6.07 15.12 6.68
CA LEU A 83 5.57 13.88 6.05
C LEU A 83 6.72 13.04 5.49
N ASP A 84 7.69 13.66 4.80
CA ASP A 84 8.83 12.92 4.22
C ASP A 84 9.72 12.30 5.29
N GLU A 85 10.02 13.02 6.37
CA GLU A 85 10.74 12.47 7.52
C GLU A 85 9.99 11.32 8.18
N ALA A 86 8.66 11.43 8.30
CA ALA A 86 7.83 10.38 8.88
C ALA A 86 7.74 9.15 7.96
N GLN A 87 7.71 9.32 6.64
CA GLN A 87 7.74 8.22 5.69
C GLN A 87 9.09 7.50 5.71
N GLU A 88 10.19 8.23 5.71
CA GLU A 88 11.54 7.65 5.83
C GLU A 88 11.70 6.91 7.17
N ASN A 89 11.17 7.47 8.25
CA ASN A 89 11.15 6.82 9.56
C ASN A 89 10.32 5.53 9.58
N LYS A 90 9.21 5.47 8.85
CA LYS A 90 8.45 4.22 8.66
C LYS A 90 9.28 3.16 7.96
N PHE A 91 9.99 3.50 6.88
CA PHE A 91 10.83 2.53 6.18
C PHE A 91 11.95 2.01 7.08
N ARG A 92 12.57 2.92 7.86
CA ARG A 92 13.56 2.54 8.88
C ARG A 92 12.96 1.57 9.89
N LEU A 93 11.79 1.86 10.45
CA LEU A 93 11.10 0.99 11.42
C LEU A 93 10.83 -0.40 10.85
N VAL A 94 10.30 -0.48 9.62
CA VAL A 94 10.03 -1.74 8.92
C VAL A 94 11.32 -2.51 8.69
N PHE A 95 12.38 -1.84 8.23
CA PHE A 95 13.69 -2.43 8.00
C PHE A 95 14.31 -2.99 9.29
N GLU A 96 14.30 -2.23 10.37
CA GLU A 96 14.80 -2.64 11.67
C GLU A 96 14.03 -3.84 12.24
N LYS A 97 12.69 -3.86 12.09
CA LYS A 97 11.86 -5.00 12.51
C LYS A 97 12.18 -6.28 11.74
N MET A 98 12.55 -6.19 10.47
CA MET A 98 13.02 -7.34 9.68
C MET A 98 14.45 -7.77 10.04
N ASN A 99 15.20 -6.96 10.81
CA ASN A 99 16.59 -7.20 11.21
C ASN A 99 17.52 -7.49 10.01
N LEU A 100 17.28 -6.85 8.89
CA LEU A 100 18.06 -7.00 7.66
C LEU A 100 19.45 -6.38 7.77
N LYS A 101 20.42 -6.95 7.05
CA LYS A 101 21.82 -6.53 7.01
C LYS A 101 22.31 -6.44 5.57
N PRO A 102 23.37 -5.66 5.29
CA PRO A 102 23.97 -5.62 3.97
C PRO A 102 24.27 -7.03 3.42
N GLY A 103 23.82 -7.29 2.21
CA GLY A 103 23.94 -8.59 1.52
C GLY A 103 22.73 -9.52 1.68
N ASP A 104 21.83 -9.26 2.62
CA ASP A 104 20.57 -10.00 2.76
C ASP A 104 19.65 -9.78 1.56
N LYS A 105 18.63 -10.65 1.44
CA LYS A 105 17.59 -10.60 0.41
C LYS A 105 16.25 -10.15 1.00
N HIS A 106 15.67 -9.13 0.41
CA HIS A 106 14.38 -8.58 0.79
C HIS A 106 13.36 -8.70 -0.34
N LEU A 107 12.12 -8.98 0.01
CA LEU A 107 10.96 -8.93 -0.90
C LEU A 107 9.94 -7.92 -0.36
N ASP A 108 9.49 -6.99 -1.22
CA ASP A 108 8.39 -6.07 -0.92
C ASP A 108 7.17 -6.41 -1.78
N VAL A 109 6.13 -6.95 -1.16
CA VAL A 109 4.92 -7.41 -1.85
C VAL A 109 3.89 -6.30 -1.91
N GLY A 110 3.50 -5.90 -3.12
CA GLY A 110 2.67 -4.71 -3.31
C GLY A 110 3.47 -3.42 -3.07
N CYS A 111 4.66 -3.36 -3.65
CA CYS A 111 5.66 -2.33 -3.36
C CYS A 111 5.30 -0.90 -3.79
N GLY A 112 4.16 -0.70 -4.48
CA GLY A 112 3.79 0.60 -5.01
C GLY A 112 4.90 1.20 -5.89
N TRP A 113 5.30 2.44 -5.63
CA TRP A 113 6.40 3.13 -6.31
C TRP A 113 7.81 2.74 -5.80
N GLY A 114 7.93 1.60 -5.10
CA GLY A 114 9.22 1.01 -4.72
C GLY A 114 9.99 1.73 -3.63
N SER A 115 9.34 2.50 -2.78
CA SER A 115 9.99 3.30 -1.74
C SER A 115 10.71 2.45 -0.71
N MET A 116 10.08 1.37 -0.23
CA MET A 116 10.73 0.42 0.70
C MET A 116 11.85 -0.36 0.01
N VAL A 117 11.69 -0.71 -1.28
CA VAL A 117 12.72 -1.37 -2.09
C VAL A 117 13.97 -0.50 -2.18
N ARG A 118 13.82 0.79 -2.54
CA ARG A 118 14.93 1.74 -2.62
C ARG A 118 15.57 1.97 -1.25
N TYR A 119 14.74 2.07 -0.20
CA TYR A 119 15.25 2.20 1.17
C TYR A 119 16.15 1.02 1.54
N ALA A 120 15.70 -0.22 1.36
CA ALA A 120 16.47 -1.43 1.67
C ALA A 120 17.76 -1.51 0.84
N ALA A 121 17.71 -1.16 -0.45
CA ALA A 121 18.89 -1.12 -1.32
C ALA A 121 19.93 -0.09 -0.86
N ARG A 122 19.50 1.11 -0.41
CA ARG A 122 20.42 2.11 0.18
C ARG A 122 21.13 1.58 1.45
N GLN A 123 20.55 0.59 2.13
CA GLN A 123 21.17 -0.10 3.25
C GLN A 123 22.04 -1.31 2.83
N GLY A 124 22.26 -1.52 1.52
CA GLY A 124 23.08 -2.62 1.01
C GLY A 124 22.37 -3.97 0.91
N VAL A 125 21.04 -4.01 0.98
CA VAL A 125 20.21 -5.22 0.88
C VAL A 125 19.75 -5.42 -0.57
N LYS A 126 19.77 -6.65 -1.06
CA LYS A 126 19.20 -6.99 -2.38
C LYS A 126 17.69 -7.05 -2.29
N SER A 127 17.01 -6.07 -2.87
CA SER A 127 15.58 -5.88 -2.71
C SER A 127 14.81 -6.06 -4.03
N LEU A 128 13.83 -6.97 -4.01
CA LEU A 128 12.87 -7.17 -5.09
C LEU A 128 11.51 -6.65 -4.64
N GLY A 129 10.90 -5.77 -5.45
CA GLY A 129 9.51 -5.36 -5.28
C GLY A 129 8.63 -5.87 -6.41
N VAL A 130 7.37 -6.14 -6.10
CA VAL A 130 6.35 -6.47 -7.11
C VAL A 130 5.11 -5.63 -6.93
N THR A 131 4.53 -5.18 -8.04
CA THR A 131 3.27 -4.42 -8.09
C THR A 131 2.44 -4.80 -9.30
N LEU A 132 1.11 -4.66 -9.19
CA LEU A 132 0.16 -4.87 -10.29
C LEU A 132 -0.14 -3.58 -11.08
N SER A 133 0.57 -2.47 -10.82
CA SER A 133 0.50 -1.25 -11.62
C SER A 133 1.76 -1.10 -12.46
N LYS A 134 1.58 -1.03 -13.77
CA LYS A 134 2.67 -0.84 -14.71
C LYS A 134 3.33 0.53 -14.54
N GLU A 135 2.53 1.58 -14.34
CA GLU A 135 3.00 2.94 -14.09
C GLU A 135 3.87 3.03 -12.85
N GLN A 136 3.46 2.37 -11.76
CA GLN A 136 4.24 2.31 -10.53
C GLN A 136 5.58 1.60 -10.76
N ALA A 137 5.57 0.46 -11.47
CA ALA A 137 6.79 -0.29 -11.75
C ALA A 137 7.77 0.49 -12.63
N GLU A 138 7.29 1.15 -13.69
CA GLU A 138 8.12 1.97 -14.58
C GLU A 138 8.71 3.18 -13.85
N TRP A 139 7.91 3.86 -13.04
CA TRP A 139 8.37 4.97 -12.21
C TRP A 139 9.45 4.51 -11.20
N ALA A 140 9.18 3.41 -10.49
CA ALA A 140 10.12 2.85 -9.52
C ALA A 140 11.46 2.47 -10.15
N GLN A 141 11.44 1.82 -11.31
CA GLN A 141 12.65 1.47 -12.07
C GLN A 141 13.44 2.72 -12.51
N ALA A 142 12.75 3.77 -12.95
CA ALA A 142 13.40 5.03 -13.30
C ALA A 142 14.10 5.65 -12.07
N LYS A 143 13.46 5.65 -10.91
CA LYS A 143 14.04 6.16 -9.65
C LYS A 143 15.19 5.30 -9.14
N ILE A 144 15.11 3.97 -9.23
CA ILE A 144 16.21 3.06 -8.91
C ILE A 144 17.45 3.40 -9.75
N LYS A 145 17.26 3.64 -11.04
CA LYS A 145 18.34 4.04 -11.94
C LYS A 145 18.90 5.43 -11.63
N GLU A 146 18.02 6.40 -11.35
CA GLU A 146 18.42 7.76 -10.95
C GLU A 146 19.28 7.75 -9.69
N GLU A 147 18.95 6.88 -8.73
CA GLU A 147 19.66 6.72 -7.46
C GLU A 147 20.91 5.81 -7.58
N GLY A 148 21.16 5.17 -8.74
CA GLY A 148 22.30 4.26 -8.96
C GLY A 148 22.19 2.97 -8.12
N LEU A 149 20.97 2.44 -7.93
CA LEU A 149 20.67 1.28 -7.10
C LEU A 149 20.40 0.00 -7.90
N GLU A 150 20.64 -0.02 -9.22
CA GLU A 150 20.27 -1.12 -10.13
C GLU A 150 20.90 -2.46 -9.75
N ASP A 151 22.06 -2.46 -9.11
CA ASP A 151 22.73 -3.70 -8.66
C ASP A 151 22.07 -4.35 -7.43
N LEU A 152 21.25 -3.59 -6.69
CA LEU A 152 20.63 -4.00 -5.42
C LEU A 152 19.12 -3.96 -5.43
N ALA A 153 18.49 -3.18 -6.30
CA ALA A 153 17.04 -2.95 -6.33
C ALA A 153 16.42 -3.32 -7.66
N GLU A 154 15.32 -4.02 -7.63
CA GLU A 154 14.49 -4.31 -8.79
C GLU A 154 13.01 -4.19 -8.42
N VAL A 155 12.19 -3.56 -9.28
CA VAL A 155 10.74 -3.58 -9.17
C VAL A 155 10.15 -4.16 -10.45
N ARG A 156 9.23 -5.12 -10.30
CA ARG A 156 8.59 -5.80 -11.42
C ARG A 156 7.10 -5.51 -11.48
N PHE A 157 6.57 -5.30 -12.66
CA PHE A 157 5.15 -5.43 -12.92
C PHE A 157 4.78 -6.91 -12.94
N LEU A 158 4.41 -7.45 -11.78
CA LEU A 158 4.21 -8.88 -11.57
C LEU A 158 3.21 -9.11 -10.43
N ASP A 159 2.35 -10.11 -10.60
CA ASP A 159 1.54 -10.62 -9.50
C ASP A 159 2.42 -11.36 -8.49
N TYR A 160 2.23 -11.12 -7.19
CA TYR A 160 3.03 -11.77 -6.15
C TYR A 160 2.97 -13.31 -6.23
N ARG A 161 1.84 -13.86 -6.69
CA ARG A 161 1.64 -15.30 -6.88
C ARG A 161 2.56 -15.92 -7.95
N ASP A 162 3.17 -15.10 -8.80
CA ASP A 162 4.10 -15.53 -9.85
C ASP A 162 5.57 -15.38 -9.46
N ILE A 163 5.88 -14.93 -8.25
CA ILE A 163 7.25 -14.85 -7.77
C ILE A 163 7.81 -16.27 -7.66
N THR A 164 8.92 -16.52 -8.35
CA THR A 164 9.60 -17.82 -8.36
C THR A 164 10.73 -17.89 -7.32
N GLU A 165 11.31 -16.76 -7.00
CA GLU A 165 12.41 -16.65 -6.05
C GLU A 165 11.97 -17.05 -4.64
N THR A 166 12.93 -17.57 -3.87
CA THR A 166 12.75 -17.99 -2.48
C THR A 166 13.99 -17.67 -1.66
N GLY A 167 13.92 -17.95 -0.36
CA GLY A 167 15.05 -17.78 0.55
C GLY A 167 15.31 -16.30 0.88
N PHE A 168 14.24 -15.51 0.97
CA PHE A 168 14.32 -14.14 1.44
C PHE A 168 14.61 -14.10 2.95
N ASP A 169 15.47 -13.16 3.36
CA ASP A 169 15.77 -12.89 4.77
C ASP A 169 14.66 -12.06 5.42
N GLY A 170 14.04 -11.17 4.65
CA GLY A 170 12.91 -10.36 5.08
C GLY A 170 11.87 -10.17 3.99
N ILE A 171 10.61 -10.08 4.39
CA ILE A 171 9.48 -9.73 3.54
C ILE A 171 8.73 -8.56 4.16
N SER A 172 8.47 -7.49 3.39
CA SER A 172 7.52 -6.45 3.72
C SER A 172 6.25 -6.54 2.87
N SER A 173 5.13 -6.23 3.50
CA SER A 173 3.84 -6.04 2.85
C SER A 173 3.16 -4.84 3.50
N ILE A 174 3.09 -3.71 2.78
CA ILE A 174 2.69 -2.43 3.33
C ILE A 174 1.48 -1.89 2.54
N GLY A 175 0.27 -1.96 3.14
CA GLY A 175 -0.97 -1.50 2.52
C GLY A 175 -1.47 -2.40 1.39
N LEU A 176 -1.13 -3.69 1.42
CA LEU A 176 -1.57 -4.67 0.42
C LEU A 176 -2.67 -5.59 0.94
N LEU A 177 -2.63 -5.96 2.22
CA LEU A 177 -3.53 -7.00 2.77
C LEU A 177 -5.01 -6.65 2.60
N GLU A 178 -5.33 -5.37 2.58
CA GLU A 178 -6.67 -4.82 2.33
C GLU A 178 -7.23 -5.22 0.95
N HIS A 179 -6.36 -5.54 0.00
CA HIS A 179 -6.70 -5.91 -1.38
C HIS A 179 -6.68 -7.43 -1.62
N ILE A 180 -6.17 -8.22 -0.68
CA ILE A 180 -6.06 -9.67 -0.80
C ILE A 180 -7.42 -10.37 -0.65
N GLY A 181 -8.30 -9.79 0.18
CA GLY A 181 -9.57 -10.39 0.59
C GLY A 181 -9.39 -11.44 1.69
N VAL A 182 -10.20 -11.34 2.74
CA VAL A 182 -10.08 -12.17 3.96
C VAL A 182 -10.08 -13.67 3.65
N LYS A 183 -10.87 -14.12 2.67
CA LYS A 183 -10.93 -15.52 2.24
C LYS A 183 -9.60 -16.09 1.70
N ASN A 184 -8.70 -15.22 1.27
CA ASN A 184 -7.42 -15.60 0.66
C ASN A 184 -6.24 -15.47 1.64
N PHE A 185 -6.45 -15.02 2.88
CA PHE A 185 -5.37 -14.81 3.86
C PHE A 185 -4.56 -16.08 4.11
N ALA A 186 -5.24 -17.22 4.28
CA ALA A 186 -4.60 -18.51 4.42
C ALA A 186 -3.56 -18.77 3.32
N SER A 187 -3.98 -18.76 2.07
CA SER A 187 -3.10 -19.01 0.92
C SER A 187 -2.04 -17.91 0.73
N TYR A 188 -2.35 -16.69 1.10
CA TYR A 188 -1.40 -15.57 1.06
C TYR A 188 -0.26 -15.76 2.05
N PHE A 189 -0.57 -16.04 3.31
CA PHE A 189 0.46 -16.23 4.34
C PHE A 189 1.25 -17.53 4.13
N GLU A 190 0.61 -18.62 3.73
CA GLU A 190 1.29 -19.86 3.34
C GLU A 190 2.31 -19.61 2.21
N PHE A 191 1.89 -18.90 1.16
CA PHE A 191 2.77 -18.54 0.06
C PHE A 191 3.98 -17.71 0.54
N LEU A 192 3.76 -16.70 1.39
CA LEU A 192 4.86 -15.87 1.88
C LEU A 192 5.80 -16.59 2.85
N ALA A 193 5.26 -17.50 3.67
CA ALA A 193 6.07 -18.37 4.52
C ALA A 193 7.03 -19.23 3.68
N ASP A 194 6.57 -19.79 2.56
CA ASP A 194 7.40 -20.56 1.62
C ASP A 194 8.48 -19.72 0.93
N LYS A 195 8.30 -18.40 0.82
CA LYS A 195 9.30 -17.48 0.25
C LYS A 195 10.41 -17.11 1.22
N LEU A 196 10.14 -17.12 2.52
CA LEU A 196 11.13 -16.84 3.54
C LEU A 196 12.11 -18.02 3.69
N ARG A 197 13.35 -17.71 4.02
CA ARG A 197 14.24 -18.73 4.57
C ARG A 197 13.84 -19.10 6.01
N PRO A 198 14.27 -20.25 6.52
CA PRO A 198 14.11 -20.54 7.95
C PRO A 198 14.70 -19.42 8.82
N GLY A 199 13.91 -18.88 9.74
CA GLY A 199 14.30 -17.75 10.60
C GLY A 199 14.27 -16.37 9.90
N GLY A 200 13.76 -16.26 8.69
CA GLY A 200 13.45 -14.99 8.04
C GLY A 200 12.26 -14.29 8.71
N VAL A 201 12.15 -12.98 8.56
CA VAL A 201 11.15 -12.15 9.25
C VAL A 201 10.22 -11.47 8.24
N MET A 202 8.92 -11.50 8.51
CA MET A 202 7.92 -10.74 7.76
C MET A 202 7.41 -9.55 8.59
N VAL A 203 7.26 -8.40 7.95
CA VAL A 203 6.50 -7.26 8.49
C VAL A 203 5.28 -7.03 7.61
N ASN A 204 4.09 -7.21 8.19
CA ASN A 204 2.82 -6.87 7.57
C ASN A 204 2.28 -5.59 8.19
N HIS A 205 2.08 -4.56 7.38
CA HIS A 205 1.48 -3.28 7.78
C HIS A 205 0.21 -3.06 6.97
N CYS A 206 -0.93 -2.92 7.65
CA CYS A 206 -2.23 -2.77 7.00
C CYS A 206 -3.21 -1.97 7.86
N ILE A 207 -4.29 -1.52 7.25
CA ILE A 207 -5.42 -0.91 7.93
C ILE A 207 -6.29 -2.02 8.52
N THR A 208 -6.65 -1.88 9.80
CA THR A 208 -7.53 -2.82 10.50
C THR A 208 -8.73 -2.13 11.12
N TYR A 209 -9.81 -2.87 11.31
CA TYR A 209 -10.86 -2.45 12.25
C TYR A 209 -10.36 -2.53 13.71
N PRO A 210 -10.94 -1.73 14.61
CA PRO A 210 -10.60 -1.79 16.04
C PRO A 210 -11.08 -3.09 16.70
N ASP A 211 -11.95 -3.85 16.03
CA ASP A 211 -12.54 -5.09 16.50
C ASP A 211 -12.77 -6.05 15.33
N ASN A 212 -13.28 -7.25 15.61
CA ASN A 212 -13.57 -8.29 14.61
C ASN A 212 -15.00 -8.24 14.03
N HIS A 213 -15.76 -7.17 14.28
CA HIS A 213 -17.09 -7.04 13.71
C HIS A 213 -17.00 -6.62 12.24
N LYS A 214 -17.82 -7.27 11.41
CA LYS A 214 -17.93 -6.89 10.00
C LYS A 214 -18.73 -5.60 9.89
N THR A 215 -18.03 -4.50 9.70
CA THR A 215 -18.65 -3.21 9.39
C THR A 215 -18.61 -3.00 7.88
N PRO A 216 -19.75 -2.83 7.20
CA PRO A 216 -19.74 -2.53 5.78
C PRO A 216 -18.96 -1.25 5.50
N GLN A 217 -18.05 -1.29 4.55
CA GLN A 217 -17.42 -0.07 4.04
C GLN A 217 -18.49 0.80 3.38
N GLY A 218 -18.38 2.12 3.54
CA GLY A 218 -19.33 3.04 2.90
C GLY A 218 -19.22 2.98 1.37
N ASP A 219 -20.35 3.16 0.68
CA ASP A 219 -20.44 3.08 -0.79
C ASP A 219 -19.42 3.96 -1.52
N PHE A 220 -19.05 5.10 -0.92
CA PHE A 220 -18.05 6.00 -1.49
C PHE A 220 -16.66 5.36 -1.51
N ILE A 221 -16.21 4.79 -0.40
CA ILE A 221 -14.91 4.12 -0.29
C ILE A 221 -14.83 2.94 -1.27
N ASN A 222 -15.87 2.08 -1.27
CA ASN A 222 -15.93 0.92 -2.17
C ASN A 222 -15.99 1.29 -3.65
N ARG A 223 -16.59 2.45 -3.98
CA ARG A 223 -16.78 2.83 -5.37
C ARG A 223 -15.60 3.60 -5.96
N TYR A 224 -14.94 4.45 -5.14
CA TYR A 224 -14.00 5.43 -5.66
C TYR A 224 -12.59 5.33 -5.10
N ILE A 225 -12.40 4.72 -3.92
CA ILE A 225 -11.10 4.70 -3.24
C ILE A 225 -10.50 3.29 -3.25
N PHE A 226 -11.21 2.31 -2.69
CA PHE A 226 -10.74 0.93 -2.61
C PHE A 226 -11.83 -0.04 -3.08
N PRO A 227 -12.05 -0.14 -4.41
CA PRO A 227 -12.97 -1.15 -4.94
C PRO A 227 -12.50 -2.54 -4.51
N ASP A 228 -13.43 -3.34 -3.98
CA ASP A 228 -13.16 -4.68 -3.44
C ASP A 228 -12.22 -4.72 -2.21
N GLY A 229 -11.88 -3.60 -1.58
CA GLY A 229 -11.10 -3.59 -0.36
C GLY A 229 -11.86 -4.27 0.80
N GLU A 230 -11.20 -5.18 1.51
CA GLU A 230 -11.76 -5.82 2.71
C GLU A 230 -10.87 -5.54 3.92
N LEU A 231 -11.49 -5.08 5.01
CA LEU A 231 -10.83 -4.87 6.28
C LEU A 231 -11.32 -5.88 7.32
N THR A 232 -10.44 -6.24 8.25
CA THR A 232 -10.75 -7.08 9.41
C THR A 232 -10.00 -6.58 10.64
N GLY A 233 -10.30 -7.15 11.81
CA GLY A 233 -9.53 -6.87 13.02
C GLY A 233 -8.16 -7.55 13.01
N SER A 234 -7.18 -6.98 13.74
CA SER A 234 -5.82 -7.54 13.86
C SER A 234 -5.81 -8.98 14.36
N GLY A 235 -6.74 -9.35 15.24
CA GLY A 235 -6.87 -10.71 15.74
C GLY A 235 -7.09 -11.76 14.66
N THR A 236 -7.88 -11.47 13.62
CA THR A 236 -8.07 -12.37 12.47
C THR A 236 -6.78 -12.54 11.68
N ILE A 237 -6.05 -11.45 11.46
CA ILE A 237 -4.77 -11.47 10.73
C ILE A 237 -3.73 -12.29 11.50
N ILE A 238 -3.59 -12.05 12.80
CA ILE A 238 -2.68 -12.78 13.68
C ILE A 238 -3.01 -14.28 13.69
N TYR A 239 -4.30 -14.63 13.79
CA TYR A 239 -4.75 -16.02 13.73
C TYR A 239 -4.31 -16.69 12.42
N GLU A 240 -4.58 -16.07 11.28
CA GLU A 240 -4.20 -16.62 9.97
C GLU A 240 -2.67 -16.73 9.80
N MET A 241 -1.90 -15.76 10.28
CA MET A 241 -0.44 -15.84 10.26
C MET A 241 0.08 -17.03 11.09
N GLN A 242 -0.45 -17.21 12.30
CA GLN A 242 -0.04 -18.30 13.19
C GLN A 242 -0.39 -19.69 12.64
N ASP A 243 -1.58 -19.84 12.01
CA ASP A 243 -2.00 -21.10 11.39
C ASP A 243 -1.21 -21.46 10.12
N HIS A 244 -0.53 -20.46 9.50
CA HIS A 244 0.15 -20.62 8.22
C HIS A 244 1.67 -20.34 8.28
N GLY A 245 2.29 -20.74 9.39
CA GLY A 245 3.75 -20.86 9.49
C GLY A 245 4.49 -19.69 10.12
N PHE A 246 3.80 -18.70 10.67
CA PHE A 246 4.43 -17.56 11.34
C PHE A 246 4.28 -17.64 12.88
N GLU A 247 5.31 -17.25 13.58
CA GLU A 247 5.25 -16.86 14.99
C GLU A 247 5.21 -15.32 15.07
N VAL A 248 4.17 -14.77 15.70
CA VAL A 248 4.00 -13.32 15.80
C VAL A 248 4.72 -12.79 17.03
N PHE A 249 5.79 -12.03 16.82
CA PHE A 249 6.62 -11.46 17.90
C PHE A 249 6.16 -10.06 18.34
N HIS A 250 5.52 -9.31 17.44
CA HIS A 250 5.20 -7.91 17.71
C HIS A 250 3.95 -7.45 16.95
N GLU A 251 3.11 -6.68 17.61
CA GLU A 251 1.98 -5.97 17.02
C GLU A 251 1.98 -4.55 17.60
N GLU A 252 1.75 -3.56 16.72
CA GLU A 252 1.79 -2.15 17.08
C GLU A 252 0.68 -1.39 16.36
N ASN A 253 -0.08 -0.60 17.12
CA ASN A 253 -1.13 0.24 16.57
C ASN A 253 -0.64 1.67 16.36
N ILE A 254 -0.51 2.09 15.11
CA ILE A 254 -0.06 3.42 14.70
C ILE A 254 -1.20 4.32 14.19
N ARG A 255 -2.40 4.17 14.72
CA ARG A 255 -3.58 4.93 14.31
C ARG A 255 -3.38 6.44 14.36
N PHE A 256 -2.69 6.95 15.37
CA PHE A 256 -2.49 8.39 15.51
C PHE A 256 -1.53 8.94 14.47
N ASP A 257 -0.56 8.15 14.04
CA ASP A 257 0.31 8.49 12.92
C ASP A 257 -0.45 8.52 11.60
N TYR A 258 -1.42 7.61 11.42
CA TYR A 258 -2.25 7.64 10.23
C TYR A 258 -3.18 8.86 10.19
N MET A 259 -3.70 9.29 11.33
CA MET A 259 -4.45 10.54 11.45
C MET A 259 -3.61 11.74 10.99
N ARG A 260 -2.34 11.82 11.40
CA ARG A 260 -1.42 12.87 10.97
C ARG A 260 -1.08 12.76 9.48
N THR A 261 -0.79 11.57 8.99
CA THR A 261 -0.52 11.32 7.57
C THR A 261 -1.66 11.84 6.70
N LEU A 262 -2.90 11.53 7.07
CA LEU A 262 -4.10 12.00 6.37
C LEU A 262 -4.25 13.52 6.45
N HIS A 263 -3.92 14.12 7.59
CA HIS A 263 -3.92 15.57 7.76
C HIS A 263 -2.92 16.24 6.81
N ASP A 264 -1.68 15.74 6.77
CA ASP A 264 -0.62 16.31 5.93
C ASP A 264 -0.94 16.17 4.44
N TRP A 265 -1.51 15.04 4.01
CA TRP A 265 -2.01 14.92 2.63
C TRP A 265 -3.12 15.92 2.32
N CYS A 266 -4.07 16.14 3.25
CA CYS A 266 -5.15 17.11 3.07
C CYS A 266 -4.62 18.55 2.98
N GLU A 267 -3.67 18.92 3.81
CA GLU A 267 -3.04 20.25 3.76
C GLU A 267 -2.34 20.47 2.41
N THR A 268 -1.54 19.51 1.96
CA THR A 268 -0.83 19.60 0.68
C THR A 268 -1.79 19.74 -0.51
N VAL A 269 -2.86 18.94 -0.54
CA VAL A 269 -3.89 19.04 -1.60
C VAL A 269 -4.60 20.39 -1.55
N SER A 270 -4.90 20.91 -0.36
CA SER A 270 -5.57 22.20 -0.20
C SER A 270 -4.70 23.35 -0.73
N TYR A 271 -3.41 23.35 -0.44
CA TYR A 271 -2.47 24.34 -0.98
C TYR A 271 -2.33 24.23 -2.51
N THR A 272 -2.27 23.03 -3.04
CA THR A 272 -2.15 22.78 -4.49
C THR A 272 -3.38 23.29 -5.25
N HIS A 273 -4.59 23.11 -4.72
CA HIS A 273 -5.82 23.64 -5.33
C HIS A 273 -5.90 25.16 -5.34
N LEU A 274 -5.31 25.82 -4.34
CA LEU A 274 -5.26 27.29 -4.26
C LEU A 274 -4.24 27.91 -5.21
N THR A 275 -3.24 27.13 -5.63
CA THR A 275 -2.12 27.63 -6.46
C THR A 275 -2.18 27.23 -7.93
N LEU A 276 -3.00 26.26 -8.30
CA LEU A 276 -3.21 25.89 -9.70
C LEU A 276 -4.10 26.93 -10.40
N PRO A 277 -3.67 27.48 -11.55
CA PRO A 277 -4.52 28.37 -12.32
C PRO A 277 -5.76 27.62 -12.81
N THR A 278 -6.92 28.11 -12.42
CA THR A 278 -8.19 27.65 -12.99
C THR A 278 -8.18 27.96 -14.49
N LYS A 279 -8.06 26.92 -15.32
CA LYS A 279 -8.28 27.01 -16.76
C LYS A 279 -9.77 27.02 -17.08
#